data_5d470e9ec5d4ddcd01adc4f40dc4d010
#
_entry.id   5d470e9ec5d4ddcd01adc4f40dc4d010
#
_cell.length_a   1.000
_cell.length_b   1.000
_cell.length_c   1.000
_cell.angle_alpha   90.00
_cell.angle_beta   90.00
_cell.angle_gamma   90.00
#
_symmetry.space_group_name_H-M   'P 1'
#
loop_
_entity.id
_entity.type
_entity.pdbx_description
1 polymer ?
#
loop_
_entity_poly.entity_id
_entity_poly.type
_entity_poly.pdbx_seq_one_letter_code
_entity_poly.pdbx_strand_id
1 'polypeptide(L)'
;MFKKIVGFGDSWMYGDELLDPEYLKQNSNAHSTDIDNKNYRESNCFLGLLGDHYGVPTENFGIPGGSLQSSIWTFLWWYENEKDFAFRC
;
A
#
# COMPACT_ATOMS: atom_id res chain seq x y z
N MET A 1 -13.89 9.48 13.35
CA MET A 1 -12.41 9.52 13.29
C MET A 1 -11.88 8.17 12.82
N PHE A 2 -10.98 8.19 11.87
CA PHE A 2 -10.38 6.96 11.34
C PHE A 2 -9.39 6.35 12.34
N LYS A 3 -9.37 5.03 12.44
CA LYS A 3 -8.31 4.31 13.15
C LYS A 3 -7.19 3.91 12.21
N LYS A 4 -7.51 3.62 10.98
CA LYS A 4 -6.54 3.35 9.92
C LYS A 4 -7.23 3.48 8.56
N ILE A 5 -6.41 3.53 7.51
CA ILE A 5 -6.91 3.55 6.14
C ILE A 5 -6.37 2.32 5.44
N VAL A 6 -7.25 1.58 4.76
CA VAL A 6 -6.89 0.37 4.03
C VAL A 6 -7.14 0.62 2.56
N GLY A 7 -6.16 0.33 1.72
CA GLY A 7 -6.25 0.56 0.29
C GLY A 7 -6.13 -0.73 -0.52
N PHE A 8 -6.96 -0.83 -1.55
CA PHE A 8 -6.96 -1.94 -2.50
C PHE A 8 -6.84 -1.34 -3.90
N GLY A 9 -6.08 -1.96 -4.75
CA GLY A 9 -5.93 -1.44 -6.08
C GLY A 9 -4.80 -2.09 -6.87
N ASP A 10 -4.40 -1.41 -7.92
CA ASP A 10 -3.39 -1.87 -8.84
C ASP A 10 -2.01 -1.27 -8.52
N SER A 11 -1.16 -1.12 -9.53
CA SER A 11 0.18 -0.59 -9.36
C SER A 11 0.21 0.86 -8.83
N TRP A 12 -0.82 1.65 -9.09
CA TRP A 12 -0.92 3.00 -8.55
C TRP A 12 -1.05 2.98 -7.03
N MET A 13 -1.93 2.12 -6.52
CA MET A 13 -2.10 1.96 -5.07
C MET A 13 -0.84 1.36 -4.46
N TYR A 14 -0.22 0.42 -5.13
CA TYR A 14 1.01 -0.21 -4.66
C TYR A 14 2.18 0.77 -4.60
N GLY A 15 2.22 1.75 -5.48
CA GLY A 15 3.33 2.68 -5.60
C GLY A 15 4.49 2.08 -6.40
N ASP A 16 4.18 1.35 -7.46
CA ASP A 16 5.13 0.51 -8.18
C ASP A 16 6.34 1.26 -8.74
N GLU A 17 6.18 2.52 -9.09
CA GLU A 17 7.28 3.30 -9.69
C GLU A 17 8.04 4.14 -8.66
N LEU A 18 7.70 4.03 -7.39
CA LEU A 18 8.32 4.84 -6.34
C LEU A 18 9.59 4.15 -5.82
N LEU A 19 10.72 4.66 -6.22
CA LEU A 19 12.02 4.14 -5.86
C LEU A 19 12.82 5.22 -5.14
N ASP A 20 13.32 4.87 -3.95
CA ASP A 20 14.12 5.78 -3.14
C ASP A 20 15.44 6.11 -3.87
N PRO A 21 15.70 7.39 -4.15
CA PRO A 21 16.95 7.79 -4.83
C PRO A 21 18.20 7.35 -4.08
N GLU A 22 18.19 7.36 -2.75
CA GLU A 22 19.34 6.94 -1.96
C GLU A 22 19.60 5.44 -2.11
N TYR A 23 18.53 4.65 -2.12
CA TYR A 23 18.64 3.21 -2.33
C TYR A 23 19.17 2.91 -3.74
N LEU A 24 18.69 3.64 -4.74
CA LEU A 24 19.14 3.48 -6.12
C LEU A 24 20.63 3.80 -6.27
N LYS A 25 21.11 4.82 -5.58
CA LYS A 25 22.54 5.17 -5.61
C LYS A 25 23.42 4.04 -5.09
N GLN A 26 22.94 3.30 -4.10
CA GLN A 26 23.67 2.21 -3.50
C GLN A 26 23.52 0.88 -4.24
N ASN A 27 22.49 0.75 -5.06
CA ASN A 27 22.15 -0.49 -5.75
C ASN A 27 21.69 -0.17 -7.18
N SER A 28 22.59 -0.32 -8.14
CA SER A 28 22.31 0.02 -9.54
C SER A 28 21.15 -0.81 -10.14
N ASN A 29 20.86 -1.97 -9.57
CA ASN A 29 19.78 -2.84 -10.02
C ASN A 29 18.55 -2.75 -9.11
N ALA A 30 18.43 -1.66 -8.33
CA ALA A 30 17.33 -1.49 -7.41
C ALA A 30 15.99 -1.45 -8.14
N HIS A 31 14.98 -2.03 -7.51
CA HIS A 31 13.61 -2.03 -8.02
C HIS A 31 12.66 -1.57 -6.91
N SER A 32 11.57 -0.91 -7.30
CA SER A 32 10.61 -0.38 -6.35
C SER A 32 9.98 -1.46 -5.46
N THR A 33 9.92 -2.70 -5.94
CA THR A 33 9.35 -3.82 -5.20
C THR A 33 10.33 -4.47 -4.21
N ASP A 34 11.58 -4.03 -4.18
CA ASP A 34 12.57 -4.57 -3.24
C ASP A 34 12.14 -4.31 -1.80
N ILE A 35 12.44 -5.27 -0.93
CA ILE A 35 12.05 -5.16 0.48
C ILE A 35 12.69 -3.92 1.14
N ASP A 36 13.89 -3.57 0.75
CA ASP A 36 14.59 -2.43 1.31
C ASP A 36 13.98 -1.08 0.86
N ASN A 37 13.14 -1.11 -0.18
CA ASN A 37 12.45 0.08 -0.68
C ASN A 37 11.01 0.17 -0.17
N LYS A 38 10.54 -0.81 0.57
CA LYS A 38 9.14 -0.91 0.96
C LYS A 38 8.66 0.31 1.74
N ASN A 39 9.43 0.75 2.73
CA ASN A 39 9.03 1.89 3.55
C ASN A 39 8.90 3.17 2.73
N TYR A 40 9.85 3.42 1.83
CA TYR A 40 9.79 4.58 0.95
C TYR A 40 8.56 4.51 0.05
N ARG A 41 8.34 3.37 -0.59
CA ARG A 41 7.21 3.18 -1.48
C ARG A 41 5.87 3.39 -0.75
N GLU A 42 5.70 2.75 0.40
CA GLU A 42 4.44 2.82 1.13
C GLU A 42 4.18 4.19 1.74
N SER A 43 5.23 4.93 2.08
CA SER A 43 5.07 6.28 2.63
C SER A 43 4.78 7.33 1.56
N ASN A 44 5.23 7.11 0.33
CA ASN A 44 5.12 8.11 -0.73
C ASN A 44 4.06 7.79 -1.78
N CYS A 45 3.43 6.63 -1.72
CA CYS A 45 2.31 6.34 -2.59
C CYS A 45 1.08 7.14 -2.14
N PHE A 46 0.05 7.14 -2.98
CA PHE A 46 -1.19 7.86 -2.69
C PHE A 46 -1.73 7.54 -1.31
N LEU A 47 -1.79 6.25 -0.97
CA LEU A 47 -2.32 5.80 0.32
C LEU A 47 -1.46 6.31 1.49
N GLY A 48 -0.14 6.23 1.35
CA GLY A 48 0.77 6.68 2.39
C GLY A 48 0.63 8.17 2.66
N LEU A 49 0.52 8.96 1.59
CA LEU A 49 0.32 10.41 1.73
C LEU A 49 -1.00 10.73 2.38
N LEU A 50 -2.05 9.97 2.06
CA LEU A 50 -3.37 10.16 2.66
C LEU A 50 -3.33 9.83 4.16
N GLY A 51 -2.67 8.74 4.53
CA GLY A 51 -2.53 8.37 5.93
C GLY A 51 -1.75 9.41 6.73
N ASP A 52 -0.70 9.95 6.13
CA ASP A 52 0.10 11.00 6.75
C ASP A 52 -0.74 12.26 6.98
N HIS A 53 -1.56 12.63 5.99
CA HIS A 53 -2.45 13.79 6.10
C HIS A 53 -3.41 13.66 7.28
N TYR A 54 -3.97 12.48 7.51
CA TYR A 54 -4.91 12.26 8.59
C TYR A 54 -4.25 11.77 9.89
N GLY A 55 -2.94 11.52 9.87
CA GLY A 55 -2.20 11.08 11.05
C GLY A 55 -2.60 9.68 11.50
N VAL A 56 -2.94 8.78 10.57
CA VAL A 56 -3.35 7.42 10.88
C VAL A 56 -2.51 6.41 10.11
N PRO A 57 -2.35 5.18 10.63
CA PRO A 57 -1.64 4.13 9.91
C PRO A 57 -2.41 3.68 8.68
N THR A 58 -1.70 3.09 7.72
CA THR A 58 -2.28 2.58 6.49
C THR A 58 -1.89 1.12 6.27
N GLU A 59 -2.78 0.37 5.62
CA GLU A 59 -2.46 -0.96 5.11
C GLU A 59 -2.68 -0.94 3.61
N ASN A 60 -1.65 -1.33 2.87
CA ASN A 60 -1.65 -1.25 1.41
C ASN A 60 -1.73 -2.65 0.80
N PHE A 61 -2.86 -2.95 0.20
CA PHE A 61 -3.10 -4.21 -0.52
C PHE A 61 -3.12 -3.99 -2.03
N GLY A 62 -2.39 -2.99 -2.51
CA GLY A 62 -2.19 -2.79 -3.94
C GLY A 62 -1.39 -3.93 -4.55
N ILE A 63 -1.71 -4.30 -5.78
CA ILE A 63 -1.07 -5.41 -6.48
C ILE A 63 -0.49 -4.89 -7.79
N PRO A 64 0.85 -4.91 -7.98
CA PRO A 64 1.44 -4.47 -9.25
C PRO A 64 0.89 -5.31 -10.39
N GLY A 65 0.39 -4.64 -11.43
CA GLY A 65 -0.24 -5.32 -12.56
C GLY A 65 -1.58 -5.93 -12.24
N GLY A 66 -2.15 -5.62 -11.07
CA GLY A 66 -3.43 -6.18 -10.66
C GLY A 66 -4.59 -5.62 -11.45
N SER A 67 -5.67 -6.38 -11.49
CA SER A 67 -6.92 -5.97 -12.13
C SER A 67 -7.94 -5.56 -11.08
N LEU A 68 -9.05 -4.98 -11.54
CA LEU A 68 -10.18 -4.72 -10.65
C LEU A 68 -10.64 -5.99 -9.94
N GLN A 69 -10.65 -7.10 -10.66
CA GLN A 69 -11.06 -8.38 -10.10
C GLN A 69 -10.15 -8.81 -8.96
N SER A 70 -8.83 -8.70 -9.14
CA SER A 70 -7.90 -9.07 -8.07
C SER A 70 -8.04 -8.15 -6.85
N SER A 71 -8.34 -6.87 -7.07
CA SER A 71 -8.61 -5.94 -5.96
C SER A 71 -9.86 -6.33 -5.19
N ILE A 72 -10.92 -6.74 -5.89
CA ILE A 72 -12.16 -7.19 -5.25
C ILE A 72 -11.90 -8.45 -4.42
N TRP A 73 -11.12 -9.41 -4.95
CA TRP A 73 -10.80 -10.64 -4.23
C TRP A 73 -9.98 -10.35 -2.98
N THR A 74 -9.02 -9.43 -3.07
CA THR A 74 -8.21 -9.03 -1.92
C THR A 74 -9.08 -8.35 -0.87
N PHE A 75 -10.01 -7.49 -1.29
CA PHE A 75 -10.95 -6.86 -0.38
C PHE A 75 -11.82 -7.90 0.34
N LEU A 76 -12.34 -8.89 -0.38
CA LEU A 76 -13.17 -9.93 0.22
C LEU A 76 -12.39 -10.75 1.23
N TRP A 77 -11.14 -11.09 0.90
CA TRP A 77 -10.26 -11.78 1.84
C TRP A 77 -10.05 -10.94 3.10
N TRP A 78 -9.74 -9.68 2.94
CA TRP A 78 -9.53 -8.77 4.06
C TRP A 78 -10.80 -8.66 4.90
N TYR A 79 -11.95 -8.50 4.26
CA TYR A 79 -13.24 -8.38 4.94
C TYR A 79 -13.52 -9.61 5.80
N GLU A 80 -13.30 -10.80 5.27
CA GLU A 80 -13.52 -12.04 6.02
C GLU A 80 -12.60 -12.17 7.24
N ASN A 81 -11.39 -11.66 7.13
CA ASN A 81 -10.40 -11.80 8.21
C ASN A 81 -10.44 -10.63 9.21
N GLU A 82 -10.93 -9.46 8.80
CA GLU A 82 -10.89 -8.25 9.60
C GLU A 82 -12.27 -7.68 9.93
N LYS A 83 -13.34 -8.35 9.49
CA LYS A 83 -14.69 -7.77 9.58
C LYS A 83 -15.10 -7.45 11.02
N ASP A 84 -14.69 -8.25 12.00
CA ASP A 84 -15.02 -7.98 13.39
C ASP A 84 -14.40 -6.65 13.84
N PHE A 85 -13.18 -6.38 13.40
CA PHE A 85 -12.51 -5.12 13.70
C PHE A 85 -13.18 -3.96 12.94
N ALA A 86 -13.46 -4.18 11.65
CA ALA A 86 -13.95 -3.12 10.77
C ALA A 86 -15.33 -2.58 11.17
N PHE A 87 -16.18 -3.44 11.71
CA PHE A 87 -17.58 -3.09 11.97
C PHE A 87 -17.96 -3.06 13.43
N ARG A 88 -17.00 -2.99 14.30
CA ARG A 88 -17.25 -2.81 15.72
C ARG A 88 -17.25 -1.36 16.16
N CYS A 89 -17.08 -0.48 15.24
CA CYS A 89 -17.04 0.95 15.54
C CYS A 89 -18.37 1.48 16.00
#